data_74bc5fee72b230eec5ad8b6518af3de4
#
_entry.id   74bc5fee72b230eec5ad8b6518af3de4
#
_cell.length_a   1.000
_cell.length_b   1.000
_cell.length_c   1.000
_cell.angle_alpha   90.00
_cell.angle_beta   90.00
_cell.angle_gamma   90.00
#
_symmetry.space_group_name_H-M   'P 1'
#
loop_
_entity.id
_entity.type
_entity.pdbx_description
1 polymer ?
#
loop_
_entity_poly.entity_id
_entity_poly.type
_entity_poly.pdbx_seq_one_letter_code
_entity_poly.pdbx_strand_id
1 'polypeptide(L)'
;LNLPADHIRLLFGLKLRQLRLDKGLSASDLAQQSGLSVSYITEIEKGRKYPKADKISALANAMQVDYDTLVSLKLSKKLEPISDLLRSKFLTEIPLELFGIDPSDLLELLAEAPAKVSAMIRTFMDIALSYNMSVERLYLAMLRSYQELHDNHFPDIEADADRFLNEFAPLNQPVTEALLANLLKTRYGVHIEQFDPLTQPELNSLRSVFRPEQRTLHLNAGLSAEQRAFILAREVGFHFMALKNRPYTYSWVEAESFEQILNNYKASYFAGAILIRREVLVTRLTELFSQETWNNDAFLQLIADFGATPERFFYRLSNVLPSHFGIDQLFFYRFNNTVGQTTFQLTKEMHLSRQQGPRGMVDEHFCRRWVALTILQELQSLQLNKAFDGTLCRAQLSEYAGSGHQYLIVSVAHPFQAVTQQNMSVSMCFAVNDALKSKMKFLRNWPQNPVLTNVPHRVVNEACERCGIFDCRERVAAPTVLQKKRQFLAMKQAMNRLQ
;
A
#
# COMPACT_ATOMS: atom_id res chain seq x y z
N LEU A 1 -11.08 2.65 32.69
CA LEU A 1 -11.26 2.59 31.22
C LEU A 1 -11.39 4.02 30.71
N ASN A 2 -10.30 4.61 30.19
CA ASN A 2 -10.36 5.94 29.54
C ASN A 2 -10.79 5.74 28.08
N LEU A 3 -12.11 5.82 27.84
CA LEU A 3 -12.62 5.93 26.47
C LEU A 3 -12.54 7.40 26.03
N PRO A 4 -12.21 7.69 24.76
CA PRO A 4 -12.30 9.04 24.20
C PRO A 4 -13.70 9.65 24.40
N ALA A 5 -13.77 10.97 24.56
CA ALA A 5 -15.03 11.68 24.81
C ALA A 5 -16.09 11.43 23.71
N ASP A 6 -15.64 11.28 22.48
CA ASP A 6 -16.48 11.01 21.31
C ASP A 6 -17.12 9.62 21.39
N HIS A 7 -16.39 8.61 21.86
CA HIS A 7 -16.92 7.27 22.07
C HIS A 7 -17.98 7.24 23.18
N ILE A 8 -17.76 8.03 24.24
CA ILE A 8 -18.74 8.15 25.34
C ILE A 8 -20.02 8.80 24.81
N ARG A 9 -19.93 9.86 24.01
CA ARG A 9 -21.08 10.52 23.38
C ARG A 9 -21.87 9.55 22.50
N LEU A 10 -21.18 8.79 21.70
CA LEU A 10 -21.80 7.79 20.83
C LEU A 10 -22.51 6.70 21.62
N LEU A 11 -21.81 6.08 22.58
CA LEU A 11 -22.41 5.02 23.43
C LEU A 11 -23.65 5.48 24.12
N PHE A 12 -23.67 6.72 24.65
CA PHE A 12 -24.84 7.33 25.26
C PHE A 12 -25.97 7.49 24.24
N GLY A 13 -25.69 8.04 23.06
CA GLY A 13 -26.69 8.28 22.01
C GLY A 13 -27.31 6.98 21.49
N LEU A 14 -26.51 5.96 21.24
CA LEU A 14 -26.97 4.63 20.81
C LEU A 14 -27.88 3.99 21.88
N LYS A 15 -27.50 4.11 23.13
CA LYS A 15 -28.30 3.59 24.27
C LYS A 15 -29.62 4.31 24.42
N LEU A 16 -29.61 5.63 24.33
CA LEU A 16 -30.81 6.44 24.33
C LEU A 16 -31.79 6.02 23.25
N ARG A 17 -31.29 5.91 22.01
CA ARG A 17 -32.07 5.48 20.84
C ARG A 17 -32.63 4.07 21.04
N GLN A 18 -31.81 3.12 21.50
CA GLN A 18 -32.24 1.74 21.75
C GLN A 18 -33.38 1.70 22.78
N LEU A 19 -33.22 2.38 23.93
CA LEU A 19 -34.24 2.43 24.98
C LEU A 19 -35.54 3.08 24.47
N ARG A 20 -35.44 4.14 23.68
CA ARG A 20 -36.59 4.79 23.05
C ARG A 20 -37.34 3.82 22.11
N LEU A 21 -36.62 3.12 21.25
CA LEU A 21 -37.22 2.16 20.31
C LEU A 21 -37.80 0.93 21.03
N ASP A 22 -37.12 0.43 22.05
CA ASP A 22 -37.63 -0.71 22.87
C ASP A 22 -38.95 -0.36 23.58
N LYS A 23 -39.20 0.94 23.85
CA LYS A 23 -40.46 1.46 24.41
C LYS A 23 -41.47 1.88 23.32
N GLY A 24 -41.16 1.73 22.06
CA GLY A 24 -42.05 2.10 20.96
C GLY A 24 -42.24 3.59 20.76
N LEU A 25 -41.37 4.44 21.35
CA LEU A 25 -41.49 5.90 21.28
C LEU A 25 -40.83 6.45 19.99
N SER A 26 -41.52 7.40 19.34
CA SER A 26 -40.88 8.22 18.32
C SER A 26 -39.95 9.27 18.95
N ALA A 27 -39.07 9.89 18.17
CA ALA A 27 -38.24 11.00 18.65
C ALA A 27 -39.12 12.19 19.11
N SER A 28 -40.27 12.41 18.48
CA SER A 28 -41.25 13.44 18.84
C SER A 28 -41.93 13.13 20.17
N ASP A 29 -42.31 11.87 20.42
CA ASP A 29 -42.92 11.46 21.69
C ASP A 29 -41.95 11.67 22.86
N LEU A 30 -40.68 11.27 22.68
CA LEU A 30 -39.64 11.48 23.68
C LEU A 30 -39.37 12.97 23.92
N ALA A 31 -39.39 13.78 22.86
CA ALA A 31 -39.23 15.23 22.95
C ALA A 31 -40.36 15.87 23.79
N GLN A 32 -41.60 15.47 23.53
CA GLN A 32 -42.75 15.96 24.25
C GLN A 32 -42.71 15.54 25.73
N GLN A 33 -42.34 14.29 26.01
CA GLN A 33 -42.32 13.77 27.40
C GLN A 33 -41.14 14.32 28.22
N SER A 34 -39.98 14.58 27.55
CA SER A 34 -38.78 15.09 28.23
C SER A 34 -38.70 16.62 28.31
N GLY A 35 -39.58 17.35 27.58
CA GLY A 35 -39.48 18.80 27.42
C GLY A 35 -38.30 19.29 26.61
N LEU A 36 -37.69 18.41 25.77
CA LEU A 36 -36.56 18.73 24.89
C LEU A 36 -37.02 18.87 23.43
N SER A 37 -36.22 19.53 22.60
CA SER A 37 -36.52 19.59 21.18
C SER A 37 -36.17 18.28 20.44
N VAL A 38 -36.95 17.95 19.41
CA VAL A 38 -36.68 16.78 18.55
C VAL A 38 -35.28 16.85 17.96
N SER A 39 -34.86 18.04 17.51
CA SER A 39 -33.50 18.25 16.95
C SER A 39 -32.43 17.94 18.01
N TYR A 40 -32.62 18.35 19.27
CA TYR A 40 -31.65 18.08 20.33
C TYR A 40 -31.52 16.58 20.63
N ILE A 41 -32.64 15.86 20.69
CA ILE A 41 -32.69 14.40 20.89
C ILE A 41 -31.97 13.70 19.72
N THR A 42 -32.23 14.12 18.49
CA THR A 42 -31.58 13.57 17.28
C THR A 42 -30.08 13.79 17.31
N GLU A 43 -29.60 14.97 17.72
CA GLU A 43 -28.17 15.26 17.86
C GLU A 43 -27.49 14.40 18.95
N ILE A 44 -28.22 14.10 20.04
CA ILE A 44 -27.74 13.19 21.08
C ILE A 44 -27.69 11.75 20.54
N GLU A 45 -28.79 11.28 19.94
CA GLU A 45 -28.86 9.90 19.37
C GLU A 45 -27.81 9.63 18.28
N LYS A 46 -27.38 10.67 17.55
CA LYS A 46 -26.30 10.64 16.57
C LYS A 46 -24.90 10.75 17.21
N GLY A 47 -24.80 10.88 18.53
CA GLY A 47 -23.51 11.02 19.22
C GLY A 47 -22.83 12.38 19.03
N ARG A 48 -23.53 13.37 18.42
CA ARG A 48 -22.99 14.71 18.16
C ARG A 48 -22.97 15.59 19.39
N LYS A 49 -23.88 15.32 20.35
CA LYS A 49 -24.00 16.06 21.62
C LYS A 49 -24.08 15.11 22.83
N TYR A 50 -23.43 15.52 23.94
CA TYR A 50 -23.61 14.88 25.22
C TYR A 50 -24.50 15.80 26.11
N PRO A 51 -25.64 15.31 26.63
CA PRO A 51 -26.51 16.15 27.39
C PRO A 51 -25.94 16.45 28.78
N LYS A 52 -26.30 17.60 29.35
CA LYS A 52 -26.00 17.93 30.76
C LYS A 52 -26.84 17.07 31.71
N ALA A 53 -26.43 16.98 32.98
CA ALA A 53 -27.06 16.12 33.98
C ALA A 53 -28.57 16.36 34.14
N ASP A 54 -29.03 17.61 34.09
CA ASP A 54 -30.45 17.98 34.15
C ASP A 54 -31.26 17.40 32.98
N LYS A 55 -30.66 17.40 31.78
CA LYS A 55 -31.27 16.84 30.58
C LYS A 55 -31.24 15.30 30.56
N ILE A 56 -30.20 14.70 31.13
CA ILE A 56 -30.14 13.24 31.32
C ILE A 56 -31.25 12.80 32.27
N SER A 57 -31.46 13.52 33.38
CA SER A 57 -32.55 13.24 34.32
C SER A 57 -33.93 13.37 33.67
N ALA A 58 -34.15 14.38 32.83
CA ALA A 58 -35.39 14.53 32.07
C ALA A 58 -35.65 13.38 31.11
N LEU A 59 -34.62 12.93 30.39
CA LEU A 59 -34.70 11.79 29.50
C LEU A 59 -34.93 10.46 30.25
N ALA A 60 -34.27 10.27 31.40
CA ALA A 60 -34.44 9.09 32.26
C ALA A 60 -35.88 8.98 32.75
N ASN A 61 -36.43 10.10 33.26
CA ASN A 61 -37.82 10.18 33.73
C ASN A 61 -38.82 9.91 32.60
N ALA A 62 -38.63 10.54 31.41
CA ALA A 62 -39.49 10.33 30.25
C ALA A 62 -39.51 8.87 29.79
N MET A 63 -38.37 8.20 29.86
CA MET A 63 -38.24 6.79 29.50
C MET A 63 -38.48 5.83 30.69
N GLN A 64 -38.78 6.32 31.87
CA GLN A 64 -38.99 5.50 33.07
C GLN A 64 -37.84 4.51 33.31
N VAL A 65 -36.60 5.02 33.27
CA VAL A 65 -35.38 4.28 33.60
C VAL A 65 -34.54 5.06 34.60
N ASP A 66 -33.69 4.36 35.34
CA ASP A 66 -32.80 5.02 36.29
C ASP A 66 -31.75 5.86 35.57
N TYR A 67 -31.33 6.96 36.17
CA TYR A 67 -30.28 7.84 35.70
C TYR A 67 -28.99 7.03 35.38
N ASP A 68 -28.59 6.14 36.32
CA ASP A 68 -27.42 5.30 36.20
C ASP A 68 -27.52 4.31 35.01
N THR A 69 -28.73 3.89 34.70
CA THR A 69 -28.98 3.05 33.50
C THR A 69 -28.61 3.81 32.24
N LEU A 70 -28.89 5.08 32.09
CA LEU A 70 -28.54 5.90 30.93
C LEU A 70 -27.05 6.21 30.87
N VAL A 71 -26.41 6.61 31.98
CA VAL A 71 -25.00 7.03 31.97
C VAL A 71 -24.02 5.87 32.02
N SER A 72 -24.47 4.68 32.40
CA SER A 72 -23.58 3.51 32.45
C SER A 72 -23.07 3.15 31.06
N LEU A 73 -21.80 2.79 30.95
CA LEU A 73 -21.17 2.33 29.69
C LEU A 73 -21.53 0.89 29.31
N LYS A 74 -22.41 0.23 30.11
CA LYS A 74 -22.92 -1.11 29.78
C LYS A 74 -23.99 -1.00 28.70
N LEU A 75 -23.80 -1.66 27.59
CA LEU A 75 -24.78 -1.77 26.51
C LEU A 75 -25.61 -3.04 26.65
N SER A 76 -26.80 -3.04 26.03
CA SER A 76 -27.59 -4.27 25.88
C SER A 76 -26.84 -5.29 25.01
N LYS A 77 -27.19 -6.59 25.09
CA LYS A 77 -26.63 -7.65 24.26
C LYS A 77 -26.69 -7.34 22.76
N LYS A 78 -27.67 -6.56 22.30
CA LYS A 78 -27.81 -6.15 20.90
C LYS A 78 -26.75 -5.14 20.48
N LEU A 79 -26.27 -4.29 21.39
CA LEU A 79 -25.27 -3.24 21.15
C LEU A 79 -23.88 -3.61 21.66
N GLU A 80 -23.73 -4.74 22.37
CA GLU A 80 -22.46 -5.23 22.91
C GLU A 80 -21.36 -5.34 21.84
N PRO A 81 -21.63 -5.83 20.59
CA PRO A 81 -20.65 -5.84 19.53
C PRO A 81 -20.10 -4.47 19.15
N ILE A 82 -20.90 -3.40 19.31
CA ILE A 82 -20.42 -2.03 19.07
C ILE A 82 -19.46 -1.60 20.17
N SER A 83 -19.75 -1.97 21.42
CA SER A 83 -18.84 -1.71 22.54
C SER A 83 -17.48 -2.38 22.32
N ASP A 84 -17.48 -3.62 21.86
CA ASP A 84 -16.26 -4.36 21.57
C ASP A 84 -15.50 -3.73 20.39
N LEU A 85 -16.22 -3.28 19.37
CA LEU A 85 -15.65 -2.57 18.22
C LEU A 85 -15.04 -1.22 18.64
N LEU A 86 -15.75 -0.43 19.46
CA LEU A 86 -15.26 0.86 19.98
C LEU A 86 -14.09 0.69 20.97
N ARG A 87 -14.00 -0.45 21.66
CA ARG A 87 -12.89 -0.82 22.53
C ARG A 87 -11.72 -1.40 21.74
N SER A 88 -11.99 -1.95 20.55
CA SER A 88 -10.92 -2.42 19.67
C SER A 88 -10.16 -1.20 19.12
N LYS A 89 -8.85 -1.30 19.05
CA LYS A 89 -8.03 -0.27 18.41
C LYS A 89 -8.38 -0.09 16.92
N PHE A 90 -9.12 -1.02 16.33
CA PHE A 90 -9.45 -1.08 14.91
C PHE A 90 -10.12 0.21 14.40
N LEU A 91 -11.15 0.72 15.07
CA LEU A 91 -11.82 1.96 14.63
C LEU A 91 -11.04 3.23 14.94
N THR A 92 -10.27 3.25 16.04
CA THR A 92 -9.46 4.41 16.41
C THR A 92 -8.21 4.55 15.56
N GLU A 93 -7.80 3.47 14.91
CA GLU A 93 -6.59 3.42 14.08
C GLU A 93 -6.87 3.50 12.58
N ILE A 94 -8.14 3.36 12.13
CA ILE A 94 -8.52 3.62 10.74
C ILE A 94 -8.70 5.14 10.56
N PRO A 95 -7.87 5.79 9.76
CA PRO A 95 -8.00 7.22 9.48
C PRO A 95 -9.09 7.45 8.43
N LEU A 96 -10.35 7.38 8.86
CA LEU A 96 -11.53 7.49 8.00
C LEU A 96 -11.53 8.79 7.18
N GLU A 97 -11.04 9.88 7.78
CA GLU A 97 -10.94 11.21 7.16
C GLU A 97 -10.04 11.20 5.90
N LEU A 98 -8.99 10.37 5.88
CA LEU A 98 -8.12 10.22 4.70
C LEU A 98 -8.81 9.53 3.52
N PHE A 99 -9.92 8.83 3.79
CA PHE A 99 -10.79 8.23 2.79
C PHE A 99 -12.02 9.09 2.47
N GLY A 100 -12.07 10.33 2.99
CA GLY A 100 -13.20 11.23 2.82
C GLY A 100 -14.44 10.81 3.60
N ILE A 101 -14.29 9.94 4.60
CA ILE A 101 -15.39 9.50 5.47
C ILE A 101 -15.29 10.28 6.78
N ASP A 102 -16.30 11.08 7.08
CA ASP A 102 -16.41 11.70 8.40
C ASP A 102 -16.67 10.60 9.45
N PRO A 103 -15.89 10.52 10.53
CA PRO A 103 -16.14 9.56 11.60
C PRO A 103 -17.59 9.58 12.11
N SER A 104 -18.27 10.74 12.07
CA SER A 104 -19.69 10.87 12.42
C SER A 104 -20.62 10.10 11.47
N ASP A 105 -20.26 9.97 10.17
CA ASP A 105 -21.08 9.22 9.20
C ASP A 105 -21.03 7.72 9.48
N LEU A 106 -19.85 7.19 9.82
CA LEU A 106 -19.73 5.80 10.27
C LEU A 106 -20.52 5.54 11.53
N LEU A 107 -20.49 6.50 12.47
CA LEU A 107 -21.24 6.43 13.71
C LEU A 107 -22.76 6.48 13.45
N GLU A 108 -23.20 7.27 12.45
CA GLU A 108 -24.60 7.32 12.02
C GLU A 108 -25.05 5.99 11.41
N LEU A 109 -24.23 5.39 10.54
CA LEU A 109 -24.48 4.04 10.01
C LEU A 109 -24.57 2.97 11.10
N LEU A 110 -23.70 3.03 12.11
CA LEU A 110 -23.74 2.16 13.28
C LEU A 110 -25.01 2.39 14.09
N ALA A 111 -25.48 3.63 14.20
CA ALA A 111 -26.70 3.97 14.90
C ALA A 111 -27.97 3.51 14.16
N GLU A 112 -27.98 3.56 12.81
CA GLU A 112 -29.14 3.16 11.99
C GLU A 112 -29.35 1.66 11.91
N ALA A 113 -28.29 0.88 11.84
CA ALA A 113 -28.36 -0.57 11.70
C ALA A 113 -27.31 -1.31 12.55
N PRO A 114 -27.33 -1.13 13.89
CA PRO A 114 -26.24 -1.56 14.76
C PRO A 114 -25.93 -3.06 14.65
N ALA A 115 -26.93 -3.91 14.60
CA ALA A 115 -26.73 -5.35 14.51
C ALA A 115 -26.15 -5.80 13.15
N LYS A 116 -26.58 -5.18 12.05
CA LYS A 116 -26.14 -5.53 10.69
C LYS A 116 -24.70 -5.06 10.44
N VAL A 117 -24.40 -3.81 10.80
CA VAL A 117 -23.05 -3.24 10.62
C VAL A 117 -22.05 -3.94 11.56
N SER A 118 -22.43 -4.19 12.81
CA SER A 118 -21.59 -4.96 13.74
C SER A 118 -21.31 -6.39 13.24
N ALA A 119 -22.30 -7.08 12.68
CA ALA A 119 -22.11 -8.40 12.11
C ALA A 119 -21.14 -8.37 10.90
N MET A 120 -21.28 -7.36 10.04
CA MET A 120 -20.37 -7.18 8.89
C MET A 120 -18.93 -6.92 9.36
N ILE A 121 -18.73 -6.00 10.30
CA ILE A 121 -17.39 -5.68 10.84
C ILE A 121 -16.80 -6.89 11.55
N ARG A 122 -17.58 -7.61 12.37
CA ARG A 122 -17.12 -8.86 13.00
C ARG A 122 -16.68 -9.88 11.96
N THR A 123 -17.41 -10.04 10.85
CA THR A 123 -17.03 -10.93 9.77
C THR A 123 -15.66 -10.53 9.18
N PHE A 124 -15.40 -9.24 8.95
CA PHE A 124 -14.08 -8.78 8.50
C PHE A 124 -12.98 -9.03 9.54
N MET A 125 -13.27 -8.81 10.82
CA MET A 125 -12.33 -9.12 11.91
C MET A 125 -12.03 -10.63 11.99
N ASP A 126 -13.05 -11.48 11.89
CA ASP A 126 -12.88 -12.94 11.92
C ASP A 126 -12.06 -13.42 10.70
N ILE A 127 -12.27 -12.84 9.52
CA ILE A 127 -11.45 -13.10 8.34
C ILE A 127 -10.00 -12.69 8.61
N ALA A 128 -9.77 -11.46 9.10
CA ALA A 128 -8.43 -10.97 9.39
C ALA A 128 -7.68 -11.86 10.39
N LEU A 129 -8.36 -12.28 11.46
CA LEU A 129 -7.81 -13.20 12.47
C LEU A 129 -7.55 -14.61 11.89
N SER A 130 -8.46 -15.13 11.06
CA SER A 130 -8.32 -16.44 10.42
C SER A 130 -7.10 -16.52 9.49
N TYR A 131 -6.69 -15.39 8.91
CA TYR A 131 -5.50 -15.29 8.07
C TYR A 131 -4.26 -14.78 8.81
N ASN A 132 -4.24 -14.76 10.15
CA ASN A 132 -3.13 -14.23 10.96
C ASN A 132 -2.64 -12.86 10.48
N MET A 133 -3.58 -11.97 10.18
CA MET A 133 -3.26 -10.62 9.72
C MET A 133 -2.77 -9.79 10.90
N SER A 134 -1.50 -9.38 10.87
CA SER A 134 -0.99 -8.45 11.87
C SER A 134 -1.52 -7.02 11.62
N VAL A 135 -1.48 -6.18 12.65
CA VAL A 135 -1.89 -4.76 12.56
C VAL A 135 -1.08 -4.02 11.50
N GLU A 136 0.21 -4.32 11.36
CA GLU A 136 1.08 -3.72 10.35
C GLU A 136 0.64 -4.10 8.93
N ARG A 137 0.17 -5.33 8.72
CA ARG A 137 -0.40 -5.76 7.42
C ARG A 137 -1.68 -4.99 7.09
N LEU A 138 -2.51 -4.72 8.10
CA LEU A 138 -3.70 -3.87 7.94
C LEU A 138 -3.29 -2.45 7.53
N TYR A 139 -2.35 -1.83 8.24
CA TYR A 139 -1.85 -0.49 7.91
C TYR A 139 -1.25 -0.42 6.50
N LEU A 140 -0.50 -1.44 6.09
CA LEU A 140 0.03 -1.51 4.72
C LEU A 140 -1.07 -1.69 3.66
N ALA A 141 -2.16 -2.41 3.99
CA ALA A 141 -3.32 -2.52 3.10
C ALA A 141 -4.05 -1.18 2.97
N MET A 142 -4.22 -0.46 4.09
CA MET A 142 -4.80 0.88 4.10
C MET A 142 -3.95 1.88 3.31
N LEU A 143 -2.62 1.85 3.48
CA LEU A 143 -1.71 2.68 2.68
C LEU A 143 -1.86 2.40 1.18
N ARG A 144 -1.97 1.12 0.78
CA ARG A 144 -2.20 0.76 -0.63
C ARG A 144 -3.52 1.33 -1.16
N SER A 145 -4.60 1.21 -0.39
CA SER A 145 -5.89 1.80 -0.76
C SER A 145 -5.82 3.33 -0.87
N TYR A 146 -5.08 3.98 0.03
CA TYR A 146 -4.83 5.41 -0.02
C TYR A 146 -4.02 5.82 -1.26
N GLN A 147 -2.98 5.06 -1.60
CA GLN A 147 -2.20 5.27 -2.82
C GLN A 147 -3.05 5.09 -4.09
N GLU A 148 -3.89 4.04 -4.14
CA GLU A 148 -4.80 3.76 -5.26
C GLU A 148 -5.85 4.87 -5.43
N LEU A 149 -6.41 5.40 -4.34
CA LEU A 149 -7.39 6.49 -4.35
C LEU A 149 -6.81 7.78 -5.00
N HIS A 150 -5.52 8.00 -4.84
CA HIS A 150 -4.80 9.17 -5.36
C HIS A 150 -3.96 8.89 -6.62
N ASP A 151 -4.17 7.73 -7.28
CA ASP A 151 -3.34 7.29 -8.42
C ASP A 151 -1.83 7.36 -8.11
N ASN A 152 -1.47 7.18 -6.83
CA ASN A 152 -0.11 7.31 -6.27
C ASN A 152 0.60 8.63 -6.62
N HIS A 153 -0.16 9.70 -6.89
CA HIS A 153 0.33 11.04 -7.18
C HIS A 153 -0.18 12.02 -6.13
N PHE A 154 0.73 12.75 -5.49
CA PHE A 154 0.44 13.67 -4.38
C PHE A 154 0.95 15.07 -4.71
N PRO A 155 0.09 15.96 -5.24
CA PRO A 155 0.49 17.29 -5.69
C PRO A 155 1.11 18.17 -4.58
N ASP A 156 0.66 18.02 -3.35
CA ASP A 156 1.20 18.71 -2.17
C ASP A 156 2.65 18.32 -1.89
N ILE A 157 2.98 17.02 -1.95
CA ILE A 157 4.35 16.54 -1.75
C ILE A 157 5.24 16.92 -2.95
N GLU A 158 4.71 16.89 -4.18
CA GLU A 158 5.43 17.38 -5.37
C GLU A 158 5.75 18.87 -5.23
N ALA A 159 4.80 19.69 -4.77
CA ALA A 159 5.02 21.12 -4.53
C ALA A 159 6.08 21.35 -3.43
N ASP A 160 6.08 20.55 -2.36
CA ASP A 160 7.11 20.59 -1.34
C ASP A 160 8.49 20.21 -1.90
N ALA A 161 8.56 19.20 -2.76
CA ALA A 161 9.78 18.79 -3.44
C ALA A 161 10.30 19.90 -4.37
N ASP A 162 9.42 20.53 -5.15
CA ASP A 162 9.77 21.64 -6.03
C ASP A 162 10.29 22.84 -5.21
N ARG A 163 9.64 23.16 -4.08
CA ARG A 163 10.10 24.22 -3.17
C ARG A 163 11.49 23.90 -2.61
N PHE A 164 11.74 22.69 -2.18
CA PHE A 164 13.05 22.24 -1.70
C PHE A 164 14.11 22.36 -2.81
N LEU A 165 13.81 21.89 -4.02
CA LEU A 165 14.75 21.94 -5.13
C LEU A 165 15.10 23.36 -5.53
N ASN A 166 14.12 24.27 -5.56
CA ASN A 166 14.37 25.69 -5.86
C ASN A 166 15.24 26.37 -4.79
N GLU A 167 15.08 26.01 -3.51
CA GLU A 167 15.83 26.61 -2.40
C GLU A 167 17.26 26.08 -2.30
N PHE A 168 17.47 24.74 -2.45
CA PHE A 168 18.73 24.08 -2.10
C PHE A 168 19.50 23.47 -3.26
N ALA A 169 18.84 23.18 -4.36
CA ALA A 169 19.44 22.52 -5.52
C ALA A 169 18.78 23.02 -6.81
N PRO A 170 18.98 24.31 -7.20
CA PRO A 170 18.36 24.86 -8.40
C PRO A 170 18.74 24.07 -9.66
N LEU A 171 18.08 24.37 -10.78
CA LEU A 171 18.27 23.69 -12.06
C LEU A 171 19.78 23.51 -12.37
N ASN A 172 20.17 22.30 -12.73
CA ASN A 172 21.54 21.84 -13.01
C ASN A 172 22.44 21.48 -11.81
N GLN A 173 21.92 21.56 -10.56
CA GLN A 173 22.65 21.01 -9.42
C GLN A 173 22.01 19.69 -8.96
N PRO A 174 22.74 18.56 -8.97
CA PRO A 174 22.22 17.32 -8.46
C PRO A 174 22.06 17.37 -6.94
N VAL A 175 21.02 16.72 -6.43
CA VAL A 175 20.89 16.49 -4.98
C VAL A 175 21.86 15.39 -4.58
N THR A 176 22.97 15.78 -3.94
CA THR A 176 24.04 14.85 -3.54
C THR A 176 23.93 14.43 -2.08
N GLU A 177 24.55 13.30 -1.73
CA GLU A 177 24.70 12.85 -0.34
C GLU A 177 25.31 13.95 0.54
N ALA A 178 26.35 14.63 0.03
CA ALA A 178 27.04 15.71 0.74
C ALA A 178 26.12 16.92 1.03
N LEU A 179 25.31 17.33 0.05
CA LEU A 179 24.33 18.41 0.25
C LEU A 179 23.31 18.03 1.34
N LEU A 180 22.75 16.84 1.28
CA LEU A 180 21.75 16.36 2.24
C LEU A 180 22.33 16.25 3.66
N ALA A 181 23.54 15.69 3.78
CA ALA A 181 24.23 15.58 5.06
C ALA A 181 24.54 16.96 5.66
N ASN A 182 24.98 17.91 4.83
CA ASN A 182 25.24 19.29 5.28
C ASN A 182 23.93 19.96 5.74
N LEU A 183 22.83 19.85 5.02
CA LEU A 183 21.54 20.41 5.41
C LEU A 183 21.03 19.79 6.73
N LEU A 184 21.13 18.48 6.90
CA LEU A 184 20.76 17.82 8.15
C LEU A 184 21.55 18.37 9.33
N LYS A 185 22.85 18.55 9.17
CA LYS A 185 23.73 19.09 10.21
C LYS A 185 23.47 20.56 10.50
N THR A 186 23.47 21.43 9.48
CA THR A 186 23.48 22.87 9.66
C THR A 186 22.11 23.46 9.92
N ARG A 187 21.07 22.99 9.24
CA ARG A 187 19.70 23.52 9.35
C ARG A 187 18.86 22.79 10.39
N TYR A 188 19.02 21.47 10.50
CA TYR A 188 18.20 20.66 11.37
C TYR A 188 18.89 20.15 12.62
N GLY A 189 20.21 20.39 12.76
CA GLY A 189 20.99 19.97 13.93
C GLY A 189 21.04 18.47 14.14
N VAL A 190 21.00 17.71 13.04
CA VAL A 190 21.06 16.24 13.06
C VAL A 190 22.50 15.79 12.85
N HIS A 191 23.02 15.02 13.79
CA HIS A 191 24.31 14.35 13.67
C HIS A 191 24.16 13.05 12.87
N ILE A 192 25.18 12.72 12.06
CA ILE A 192 25.19 11.51 11.26
C ILE A 192 26.33 10.63 11.73
N GLU A 193 26.02 9.40 12.13
CA GLU A 193 26.97 8.40 12.55
C GLU A 193 26.76 7.12 11.74
N GLN A 194 27.71 6.20 11.79
CA GLN A 194 27.59 4.91 11.14
C GLN A 194 27.68 3.78 12.15
N PHE A 195 26.92 2.71 11.93
CA PHE A 195 27.09 1.45 12.64
C PHE A 195 27.53 0.35 11.66
N ASP A 196 28.38 -0.55 12.14
CA ASP A 196 28.87 -1.65 11.33
C ASP A 196 28.02 -2.91 11.63
N PRO A 197 27.27 -3.41 10.62
CA PRO A 197 26.47 -4.64 10.78
C PRO A 197 27.31 -5.90 11.01
N LEU A 198 28.63 -5.87 10.75
CA LEU A 198 29.52 -7.00 11.04
C LEU A 198 29.80 -7.11 12.54
N THR A 199 29.84 -5.97 13.25
CA THR A 199 30.04 -5.93 14.71
C THR A 199 28.73 -6.00 15.49
N GLN A 200 27.59 -5.70 14.82
CA GLN A 200 26.23 -5.71 15.38
C GLN A 200 25.27 -6.49 14.46
N PRO A 201 25.39 -7.81 14.38
CA PRO A 201 24.62 -8.63 13.43
C PRO A 201 23.09 -8.50 13.56
N GLU A 202 22.61 -8.21 14.79
CA GLU A 202 21.19 -8.02 15.08
C GLU A 202 20.60 -6.81 14.33
N LEU A 203 21.44 -5.83 13.99
CA LEU A 203 21.03 -4.62 13.25
C LEU A 203 21.21 -4.75 11.73
N ASN A 204 21.68 -5.90 11.24
CA ASN A 204 21.97 -6.08 9.81
C ASN A 204 20.78 -5.82 8.89
N SER A 205 19.54 -6.10 9.35
CA SER A 205 18.30 -5.81 8.61
C SER A 205 17.94 -4.32 8.56
N LEU A 206 18.50 -3.50 9.45
CA LEU A 206 18.23 -2.07 9.53
C LEU A 206 19.17 -1.29 8.61
N ARG A 207 18.60 -0.32 7.90
CA ARG A 207 19.35 0.62 7.07
C ARG A 207 19.72 1.89 7.84
N SER A 208 18.83 2.33 8.73
CA SER A 208 19.09 3.48 9.62
C SER A 208 18.25 3.42 10.88
N VAL A 209 18.74 4.11 11.92
CA VAL A 209 18.04 4.35 13.17
C VAL A 209 18.21 5.83 13.52
N PHE A 210 17.11 6.52 13.76
CA PHE A 210 17.14 7.91 14.26
C PHE A 210 16.90 7.92 15.78
N ARG A 211 17.74 8.64 16.51
CA ARG A 211 17.61 8.84 17.96
C ARG A 211 17.18 10.28 18.23
N PRO A 212 15.89 10.53 18.55
CA PRO A 212 15.37 11.90 18.68
C PRO A 212 16.00 12.68 19.83
N GLU A 213 16.28 12.03 20.96
CA GLU A 213 16.89 12.68 22.15
C GLU A 213 18.29 13.21 21.85
N GLN A 214 19.05 12.48 21.03
CA GLN A 214 20.43 12.83 20.65
C GLN A 214 20.50 13.57 19.32
N ARG A 215 19.36 13.65 18.60
CA ARG A 215 19.28 14.15 17.23
C ARG A 215 20.32 13.49 16.30
N THR A 216 20.50 12.18 16.45
CA THR A 216 21.52 11.42 15.72
C THR A 216 20.87 10.40 14.81
N LEU A 217 21.27 10.42 13.54
CA LEU A 217 20.90 9.45 12.52
C LEU A 217 22.06 8.46 12.35
N HIS A 218 21.85 7.22 12.80
CA HIS A 218 22.79 6.13 12.59
C HIS A 218 22.49 5.45 11.26
N LEU A 219 23.48 5.34 10.39
CA LEU A 219 23.43 4.70 9.08
C LEU A 219 24.19 3.37 9.11
N ASN A 220 23.65 2.36 8.46
CA ASN A 220 24.36 1.11 8.25
C ASN A 220 25.54 1.35 7.28
N ALA A 221 26.75 1.01 7.68
CA ALA A 221 27.98 1.22 6.92
C ALA A 221 28.02 0.40 5.60
N GLY A 222 27.28 -0.70 5.52
CA GLY A 222 27.19 -1.54 4.31
C GLY A 222 26.30 -0.99 3.20
N LEU A 223 25.71 0.21 3.34
CA LEU A 223 24.84 0.81 2.34
C LEU A 223 25.61 1.36 1.13
N SER A 224 25.05 1.22 -0.08
CA SER A 224 25.56 1.93 -1.26
C SER A 224 25.33 3.45 -1.17
N ALA A 225 26.04 4.23 -2.03
CA ALA A 225 25.88 5.67 -2.08
C ALA A 225 24.44 6.10 -2.38
N GLU A 226 23.74 5.40 -3.30
CA GLU A 226 22.35 5.66 -3.67
C GLU A 226 21.40 5.36 -2.51
N GLN A 227 21.69 4.33 -1.71
CA GLN A 227 20.91 3.98 -0.54
C GLN A 227 21.10 5.02 0.57
N ARG A 228 22.33 5.48 0.81
CA ARG A 228 22.61 6.55 1.79
C ARG A 228 21.96 7.86 1.39
N ALA A 229 22.14 8.29 0.13
CA ALA A 229 21.49 9.49 -0.39
C ALA A 229 19.95 9.46 -0.18
N PHE A 230 19.32 8.31 -0.45
CA PHE A 230 17.88 8.17 -0.23
C PHE A 230 17.49 8.30 1.25
N ILE A 231 18.23 7.68 2.17
CA ILE A 231 17.93 7.75 3.61
C ILE A 231 18.09 9.17 4.12
N LEU A 232 19.14 9.86 3.69
CA LEU A 232 19.35 11.28 4.04
C LEU A 232 18.24 12.17 3.46
N ALA A 233 17.85 11.95 2.20
CA ALA A 233 16.73 12.66 1.57
C ALA A 233 15.41 12.44 2.30
N ARG A 234 15.15 11.19 2.75
CA ARG A 234 13.97 10.87 3.56
C ARG A 234 14.01 11.56 4.92
N GLU A 235 15.17 11.60 5.57
CA GLU A 235 15.37 12.31 6.83
C GLU A 235 15.13 13.82 6.67
N VAL A 236 15.66 14.41 5.60
CA VAL A 236 15.35 15.80 5.23
C VAL A 236 13.84 15.98 5.04
N GLY A 237 13.15 15.04 4.37
CA GLY A 237 11.72 15.09 4.14
C GLY A 237 10.91 15.11 5.44
N PHE A 238 11.27 14.33 6.46
CA PHE A 238 10.62 14.40 7.77
C PHE A 238 10.72 15.79 8.41
N HIS A 239 11.89 16.42 8.30
CA HIS A 239 12.10 17.74 8.85
C HIS A 239 11.46 18.85 7.99
N PHE A 240 11.61 18.80 6.67
CA PHE A 240 11.12 19.81 5.74
C PHE A 240 9.60 19.92 5.73
N MET A 241 8.92 18.77 5.73
CA MET A 241 7.46 18.70 5.79
C MET A 241 6.91 18.69 7.24
N ALA A 242 7.76 18.87 8.26
CA ALA A 242 7.40 18.88 9.66
C ALA A 242 6.58 17.66 10.13
N LEU A 243 6.89 16.45 9.65
CA LEU A 243 6.21 15.20 9.99
C LEU A 243 6.69 14.69 11.37
N LYS A 244 5.87 14.88 12.39
CA LYS A 244 6.24 14.62 13.80
C LYS A 244 6.06 13.15 14.19
N ASN A 245 4.92 12.56 13.84
CA ASN A 245 4.61 11.16 14.17
C ASN A 245 5.25 10.27 13.11
N ARG A 246 6.41 9.67 13.42
CA ARG A 246 7.24 8.95 12.45
C ARG A 246 7.89 7.72 13.05
N PRO A 247 8.18 6.67 12.25
CA PRO A 247 9.02 5.59 12.71
C PRO A 247 10.48 6.04 12.80
N TYR A 248 11.18 5.54 13.79
CA TYR A 248 12.59 5.88 14.01
C TYR A 248 13.57 4.90 13.36
N THR A 249 13.08 3.77 12.85
CA THR A 249 13.88 2.76 12.13
C THR A 249 13.55 2.72 10.64
N TYR A 250 14.49 2.22 9.84
CA TYR A 250 14.35 1.89 8.43
C TYR A 250 15.34 0.74 8.07
N SER A 251 15.02 -0.38 7.47
CA SER A 251 13.87 -0.80 6.63
C SER A 251 12.79 -1.58 7.36
N TRP A 252 12.96 -1.91 8.63
CA TRP A 252 11.90 -2.54 9.43
C TRP A 252 11.22 -1.47 10.27
N VAL A 253 9.91 -1.48 10.29
CA VAL A 253 9.11 -0.49 11.00
C VAL A 253 8.11 -1.25 11.86
N GLU A 254 8.29 -1.17 13.16
CA GLU A 254 7.24 -1.44 14.11
C GLU A 254 6.34 -0.20 14.14
N ALA A 255 5.14 -0.32 13.60
CA ALA A 255 4.24 0.81 13.48
C ALA A 255 3.25 0.82 14.63
N GLU A 256 3.29 1.85 15.45
CA GLU A 256 2.35 2.07 16.53
C GLU A 256 1.01 2.66 16.03
N SER A 257 1.03 3.29 14.85
CA SER A 257 -0.15 3.89 14.24
C SER A 257 -0.07 3.93 12.71
N PHE A 258 -1.23 4.05 12.06
CA PHE A 258 -1.28 4.28 10.62
C PHE A 258 -0.59 5.59 10.21
N GLU A 259 -0.67 6.63 11.02
CA GLU A 259 -0.01 7.92 10.75
C GLU A 259 1.51 7.76 10.60
N GLN A 260 2.15 6.92 11.41
CA GLN A 260 3.58 6.62 11.26
C GLN A 260 3.89 5.99 9.90
N ILE A 261 3.07 5.05 9.44
CA ILE A 261 3.21 4.42 8.12
C ILE A 261 3.02 5.46 7.00
N LEU A 262 1.99 6.29 7.12
CA LEU A 262 1.70 7.35 6.15
C LEU A 262 2.84 8.40 6.08
N ASN A 263 3.31 8.86 7.23
CA ASN A 263 4.40 9.84 7.29
C ASN A 263 5.72 9.24 6.77
N ASN A 264 5.99 7.96 7.04
CA ASN A 264 7.12 7.26 6.43
C ASN A 264 6.98 7.18 4.89
N TYR A 265 5.77 6.93 4.40
CA TYR A 265 5.48 6.95 2.97
C TYR A 265 5.68 8.35 2.37
N LYS A 266 5.12 9.41 2.98
CA LYS A 266 5.26 10.80 2.52
C LYS A 266 6.73 11.23 2.45
N ALA A 267 7.52 10.95 3.49
CA ALA A 267 8.95 11.23 3.50
C ALA A 267 9.72 10.44 2.44
N SER A 268 9.33 9.18 2.18
CA SER A 268 9.92 8.36 1.13
C SER A 268 9.54 8.84 -0.28
N TYR A 269 8.30 9.31 -0.46
CA TYR A 269 7.84 9.95 -1.70
C TYR A 269 8.65 11.21 -1.99
N PHE A 270 8.73 12.12 -1.01
CA PHE A 270 9.51 13.35 -1.10
C PHE A 270 10.97 13.06 -1.47
N ALA A 271 11.61 12.09 -0.80
CA ALA A 271 12.97 11.68 -1.12
C ALA A 271 13.11 11.23 -2.58
N GLY A 272 12.17 10.44 -3.08
CA GLY A 272 12.12 10.04 -4.49
C GLY A 272 11.95 11.23 -5.43
N ALA A 273 11.12 12.21 -5.05
CA ALA A 273 10.82 13.38 -5.86
C ALA A 273 12.02 14.33 -5.99
N ILE A 274 12.79 14.55 -4.90
CA ILE A 274 13.97 15.42 -4.95
C ILE A 274 15.18 14.76 -5.61
N LEU A 275 15.35 13.44 -5.45
CA LEU A 275 16.47 12.70 -6.06
C LEU A 275 16.24 12.40 -7.55
N ILE A 276 14.99 12.17 -7.95
CA ILE A 276 14.59 11.89 -9.34
C ILE A 276 13.61 12.98 -9.76
N ARG A 277 14.14 14.09 -10.27
CA ARG A 277 13.36 15.27 -10.64
C ARG A 277 12.36 14.94 -11.71
N ARG A 278 11.11 15.35 -11.50
CA ARG A 278 9.97 15.09 -12.37
C ARG A 278 10.20 15.56 -13.81
N GLU A 279 10.64 16.81 -13.99
CA GLU A 279 10.83 17.42 -15.30
C GLU A 279 11.87 16.67 -16.15
N VAL A 280 13.00 16.31 -15.51
CA VAL A 280 14.07 15.55 -16.17
C VAL A 280 13.57 14.14 -16.52
N LEU A 281 12.88 13.48 -15.57
CA LEU A 281 12.32 12.14 -15.78
C LEU A 281 11.30 12.12 -16.91
N VAL A 282 10.36 13.08 -16.95
CA VAL A 282 9.35 13.19 -18.02
C VAL A 282 10.01 13.37 -19.38
N THR A 283 11.02 14.23 -19.50
CA THR A 283 11.76 14.43 -20.74
C THR A 283 12.44 13.13 -21.21
N ARG A 284 13.18 12.47 -20.33
CA ARG A 284 13.90 11.23 -20.64
C ARG A 284 12.96 10.06 -20.95
N LEU A 285 11.81 9.97 -20.27
CA LEU A 285 10.78 8.97 -20.60
C LEU A 285 10.13 9.25 -21.95
N THR A 286 9.89 10.51 -22.30
CA THR A 286 9.36 10.87 -23.61
C THR A 286 10.32 10.44 -24.73
N GLU A 287 11.62 10.65 -24.54
CA GLU A 287 12.66 10.17 -25.47
C GLU A 287 12.64 8.63 -25.59
N LEU A 288 12.60 7.92 -24.45
CA LEU A 288 12.54 6.46 -24.42
C LEU A 288 11.27 5.91 -25.10
N PHE A 289 10.12 6.49 -24.83
CA PHE A 289 8.84 6.06 -25.39
C PHE A 289 8.69 6.38 -26.88
N SER A 290 9.47 7.33 -27.39
CA SER A 290 9.51 7.68 -28.83
C SER A 290 10.35 6.72 -29.67
N GLN A 291 11.08 5.79 -29.05
CA GLN A 291 11.90 4.79 -29.77
C GLN A 291 11.01 3.79 -30.52
N GLU A 292 11.47 3.35 -31.71
CA GLU A 292 10.76 2.36 -32.55
C GLU A 292 10.83 0.94 -31.98
N THR A 293 11.87 0.65 -31.19
CA THR A 293 12.13 -0.66 -30.58
C THR A 293 12.51 -0.49 -29.13
N TRP A 294 12.16 -1.47 -28.29
CA TRP A 294 12.60 -1.52 -26.91
C TRP A 294 14.11 -1.85 -26.81
N ASN A 295 14.80 -1.18 -25.88
CA ASN A 295 16.20 -1.43 -25.58
C ASN A 295 16.41 -1.54 -24.05
N ASN A 296 16.81 -2.74 -23.59
CA ASN A 296 17.05 -3.02 -22.18
C ASN A 296 18.21 -2.20 -21.60
N ASP A 297 19.29 -2.02 -22.38
CA ASP A 297 20.51 -1.32 -21.93
C ASP A 297 20.25 0.18 -21.80
N ALA A 298 19.48 0.76 -22.74
CA ALA A 298 19.03 2.15 -22.64
C ALA A 298 18.18 2.40 -21.40
N PHE A 299 17.34 1.43 -21.01
CA PHE A 299 16.54 1.53 -19.79
C PHE A 299 17.41 1.42 -18.53
N LEU A 300 18.40 0.52 -18.49
CA LEU A 300 19.37 0.44 -17.40
C LEU A 300 20.20 1.71 -17.27
N GLN A 301 20.65 2.26 -18.41
CA GLN A 301 21.38 3.52 -18.42
C GLN A 301 20.53 4.68 -17.88
N LEU A 302 19.25 4.72 -18.23
CA LEU A 302 18.32 5.70 -17.69
C LEU A 302 18.22 5.62 -16.15
N ILE A 303 18.16 4.44 -15.58
CA ILE A 303 18.17 4.26 -14.11
C ILE A 303 19.50 4.76 -13.52
N ALA A 304 20.62 4.41 -14.14
CA ALA A 304 21.96 4.81 -13.70
C ALA A 304 22.18 6.32 -13.77
N ASP A 305 21.68 7.00 -14.80
CA ASP A 305 21.77 8.45 -14.98
C ASP A 305 21.12 9.23 -13.80
N PHE A 306 20.13 8.65 -13.14
CA PHE A 306 19.51 9.22 -11.95
C PHE A 306 20.22 8.84 -10.64
N GLY A 307 21.26 7.99 -10.68
CA GLY A 307 21.89 7.47 -9.46
C GLY A 307 20.87 6.79 -8.53
N ALA A 308 19.91 6.07 -9.11
CA ALA A 308 18.81 5.46 -8.37
C ALA A 308 18.95 3.93 -8.35
N THR A 309 18.49 3.31 -7.26
CA THR A 309 18.27 1.86 -7.30
C THR A 309 17.06 1.54 -8.18
N PRO A 310 17.02 0.37 -8.83
CA PRO A 310 15.88 -0.02 -9.68
C PRO A 310 14.53 0.08 -8.96
N GLU A 311 14.46 -0.33 -7.70
CA GLU A 311 13.23 -0.24 -6.89
C GLU A 311 12.77 1.21 -6.73
N ARG A 312 13.70 2.15 -6.46
CA ARG A 312 13.37 3.58 -6.28
C ARG A 312 12.92 4.22 -7.59
N PHE A 313 13.60 3.87 -8.67
CA PHE A 313 13.23 4.34 -10.00
C PHE A 313 11.80 3.92 -10.36
N PHE A 314 11.47 2.64 -10.19
CA PHE A 314 10.11 2.15 -10.46
C PHE A 314 9.05 2.79 -9.54
N TYR A 315 9.37 3.02 -8.27
CA TYR A 315 8.44 3.78 -7.41
C TYR A 315 8.22 5.20 -7.93
N ARG A 316 9.28 5.88 -8.38
CA ARG A 316 9.13 7.22 -8.96
C ARG A 316 8.35 7.21 -10.27
N LEU A 317 8.51 6.18 -11.11
CA LEU A 317 7.67 5.99 -12.29
C LEU A 317 6.19 5.91 -11.92
N SER A 318 5.83 5.17 -10.86
CA SER A 318 4.43 5.04 -10.43
C SER A 318 3.82 6.35 -9.94
N ASN A 319 4.63 7.34 -9.55
CA ASN A 319 4.15 8.67 -9.16
C ASN A 319 3.97 9.61 -10.37
N VAL A 320 4.77 9.42 -11.42
CA VAL A 320 4.85 10.35 -12.56
C VAL A 320 4.01 9.89 -13.75
N LEU A 321 3.95 8.58 -14.02
CA LEU A 321 3.27 8.05 -15.21
C LEU A 321 1.77 8.33 -15.25
N PRO A 322 1.00 8.20 -14.14
CA PRO A 322 -0.43 8.50 -14.16
C PRO A 322 -0.70 9.96 -14.52
N SER A 323 -0.05 10.89 -13.84
CA SER A 323 -0.32 12.33 -13.97
C SER A 323 0.19 12.96 -15.27
N HIS A 324 1.36 12.50 -15.80
CA HIS A 324 2.01 13.14 -16.96
C HIS A 324 1.78 12.39 -18.28
N PHE A 325 1.57 11.10 -18.23
CA PHE A 325 1.39 10.26 -19.41
C PHE A 325 -0.01 9.65 -19.53
N GLY A 326 -0.85 9.74 -18.46
CA GLY A 326 -2.16 9.09 -18.42
C GLY A 326 -2.04 7.56 -18.40
N ILE A 327 -0.93 7.04 -17.90
CA ILE A 327 -0.68 5.60 -17.73
C ILE A 327 -0.94 5.27 -16.27
N ASP A 328 -2.18 4.90 -15.95
CA ASP A 328 -2.69 4.67 -14.59
C ASP A 328 -2.90 3.20 -14.24
N GLN A 329 -2.89 2.31 -15.24
CA GLN A 329 -3.07 0.88 -15.02
C GLN A 329 -1.70 0.19 -14.86
N LEU A 330 -1.16 0.30 -13.66
CA LEU A 330 0.17 -0.13 -13.30
C LEU A 330 0.15 -1.17 -12.17
N PHE A 331 1.11 -2.11 -12.23
CA PHE A 331 1.41 -3.02 -11.13
C PHE A 331 2.91 -3.03 -10.88
N PHE A 332 3.29 -3.18 -9.63
CA PHE A 332 4.67 -3.33 -9.22
C PHE A 332 4.83 -4.61 -8.43
N TYR A 333 5.87 -5.38 -8.74
CA TYR A 333 6.26 -6.58 -8.00
C TYR A 333 7.73 -6.56 -7.62
N ARG A 334 8.02 -7.11 -6.45
CA ARG A 334 9.38 -7.42 -6.03
C ARG A 334 9.47 -8.87 -5.58
N PHE A 335 10.29 -9.64 -6.28
CA PHE A 335 10.60 -11.02 -5.90
C PHE A 335 12.04 -11.13 -5.43
N ASN A 336 12.24 -12.01 -4.45
CA ASN A 336 13.56 -12.44 -4.02
C ASN A 336 13.72 -13.94 -4.28
N ASN A 337 14.93 -14.37 -4.57
CA ASN A 337 15.32 -15.78 -4.55
C ASN A 337 16.71 -15.97 -3.92
N THR A 338 16.95 -17.14 -3.34
CA THR A 338 18.28 -17.55 -2.87
C THR A 338 19.01 -18.23 -4.02
N VAL A 339 20.26 -17.85 -4.26
CA VAL A 339 21.10 -18.45 -5.32
C VAL A 339 21.22 -19.95 -5.07
N GLY A 340 21.00 -20.76 -6.11
CA GLY A 340 20.95 -22.22 -6.02
C GLY A 340 19.58 -22.81 -5.67
N GLN A 341 18.59 -21.99 -5.34
CA GLN A 341 17.22 -22.46 -5.06
C GLN A 341 16.26 -22.11 -6.21
N THR A 342 15.19 -22.91 -6.33
CA THR A 342 14.11 -22.69 -7.32
C THR A 342 12.85 -22.04 -6.74
N THR A 343 12.94 -21.59 -5.48
CA THR A 343 11.86 -20.91 -4.78
C THR A 343 11.96 -19.39 -4.99
N PHE A 344 10.81 -18.74 -5.13
CA PHE A 344 10.69 -17.30 -5.30
C PHE A 344 9.71 -16.75 -4.28
N GLN A 345 10.11 -15.69 -3.60
CA GLN A 345 9.29 -15.03 -2.59
C GLN A 345 8.83 -13.66 -3.09
N LEU A 346 7.53 -13.45 -3.20
CA LEU A 346 6.95 -12.12 -3.42
C LEU A 346 7.08 -11.32 -2.12
N THR A 347 7.90 -10.27 -2.14
CA THR A 347 8.20 -9.47 -0.96
C THR A 347 7.52 -8.11 -0.96
N LYS A 348 7.12 -7.61 -2.14
CA LYS A 348 6.30 -6.41 -2.30
C LYS A 348 5.41 -6.53 -3.52
N GLU A 349 4.21 -5.99 -3.40
CA GLU A 349 3.29 -5.77 -4.51
C GLU A 349 2.56 -4.42 -4.31
N MET A 350 2.26 -3.75 -5.42
CA MET A 350 1.45 -2.55 -5.46
C MET A 350 0.60 -2.58 -6.74
N HIS A 351 -0.68 -2.36 -6.61
CA HIS A 351 -1.62 -2.30 -7.71
C HIS A 351 -2.22 -0.90 -7.77
N LEU A 352 -2.02 -0.19 -8.87
CA LEU A 352 -2.62 1.13 -9.13
C LEU A 352 -3.70 1.01 -10.23
N SER A 353 -4.29 -0.16 -10.38
CA SER A 353 -5.32 -0.42 -11.36
C SER A 353 -6.61 -0.83 -10.68
N ARG A 354 -7.71 -0.22 -11.09
CA ARG A 354 -9.08 -0.61 -10.71
C ARG A 354 -9.45 -2.00 -11.25
N GLN A 355 -8.78 -2.48 -12.29
CA GLN A 355 -8.90 -3.85 -12.76
C GLN A 355 -8.07 -4.78 -11.88
N GLN A 356 -8.61 -5.94 -11.56
CA GLN A 356 -7.89 -6.95 -10.78
C GLN A 356 -6.65 -7.40 -11.57
N GLY A 357 -5.48 -6.90 -11.15
CA GLY A 357 -4.21 -7.44 -11.63
C GLY A 357 -4.00 -8.86 -11.14
N PRO A 358 -3.09 -9.61 -11.78
CA PRO A 358 -2.77 -10.96 -11.35
C PRO A 358 -2.22 -10.92 -9.94
N ARG A 359 -2.94 -11.56 -9.01
CA ARG A 359 -2.53 -11.69 -7.60
C ARG A 359 -2.06 -13.12 -7.34
N GLY A 360 -0.86 -13.27 -6.82
CA GLY A 360 -0.43 -14.54 -6.26
C GLY A 360 -1.15 -14.82 -4.94
N MET A 361 -1.60 -16.04 -4.76
CA MET A 361 -2.16 -16.49 -3.49
C MET A 361 -1.06 -17.11 -2.63
N VAL A 362 -1.21 -17.02 -1.32
CA VAL A 362 -0.39 -17.77 -0.38
C VAL A 362 -0.52 -19.26 -0.73
N ASP A 363 0.59 -19.99 -0.77
CA ASP A 363 0.68 -21.43 -1.09
C ASP A 363 0.47 -21.82 -2.56
N GLU A 364 0.43 -20.88 -3.52
CA GLU A 364 0.43 -21.19 -4.95
C GLU A 364 1.80 -20.88 -5.60
N HIS A 365 2.12 -21.65 -6.65
CA HIS A 365 3.35 -21.48 -7.41
C HIS A 365 3.14 -20.47 -8.54
N PHE A 366 3.75 -19.28 -8.42
CA PHE A 366 3.73 -18.27 -9.48
C PHE A 366 4.17 -18.85 -10.83
N CYS A 367 3.56 -18.36 -11.90
CA CYS A 367 3.84 -18.83 -13.25
C CYS A 367 5.34 -18.62 -13.59
N ARG A 368 6.05 -19.72 -13.83
CA ARG A 368 7.49 -19.73 -14.15
C ARG A 368 7.84 -19.03 -15.47
N ARG A 369 6.86 -18.62 -16.25
CA ARG A 369 7.01 -17.88 -17.51
C ARG A 369 6.99 -16.36 -17.29
N TRP A 370 6.76 -15.87 -16.08
CA TRP A 370 6.85 -14.44 -15.77
C TRP A 370 8.29 -13.95 -15.88
N VAL A 371 8.50 -12.83 -16.60
CA VAL A 371 9.82 -12.21 -16.72
C VAL A 371 10.42 -11.85 -15.36
N ALA A 372 9.61 -11.49 -14.37
CA ALA A 372 10.04 -11.24 -13.00
C ALA A 372 10.75 -12.43 -12.33
N LEU A 373 10.42 -13.66 -12.74
CA LEU A 373 11.04 -14.90 -12.24
C LEU A 373 12.14 -15.42 -13.18
N THR A 374 11.88 -15.36 -14.51
CA THR A 374 12.88 -15.86 -15.47
C THR A 374 14.16 -15.03 -15.46
N ILE A 375 14.09 -13.73 -15.19
CA ILE A 375 15.28 -12.87 -15.05
C ILE A 375 16.10 -13.24 -13.80
N LEU A 376 15.46 -13.66 -12.71
CA LEU A 376 16.16 -14.17 -11.52
C LEU A 376 16.85 -15.51 -11.80
N GLN A 377 16.20 -16.40 -12.57
CA GLN A 377 16.81 -17.66 -13.00
C GLN A 377 18.02 -17.42 -13.93
N GLU A 378 17.88 -16.45 -14.84
CA GLU A 378 18.98 -16.05 -15.73
C GLU A 378 20.16 -15.50 -14.93
N LEU A 379 19.92 -14.54 -14.02
CA LEU A 379 20.97 -13.96 -13.18
C LEU A 379 21.68 -15.04 -12.34
N GLN A 380 20.91 -15.90 -11.67
CA GLN A 380 21.46 -17.01 -10.89
C GLN A 380 22.32 -17.95 -11.74
N SER A 381 21.87 -18.28 -12.96
CA SER A 381 22.66 -19.13 -13.87
C SER A 381 23.99 -18.47 -14.27
N LEU A 382 23.97 -17.16 -14.54
CA LEU A 382 25.18 -16.41 -14.86
C LEU A 382 26.16 -16.34 -13.68
N GLN A 383 25.63 -16.15 -12.46
CA GLN A 383 26.42 -16.14 -11.22
C GLN A 383 27.07 -17.50 -10.95
N LEU A 384 26.33 -18.60 -11.05
CA LEU A 384 26.82 -19.95 -10.83
C LEU A 384 27.93 -20.32 -11.84
N ASN A 385 27.81 -19.83 -13.06
CA ASN A 385 28.82 -20.00 -14.10
C ASN A 385 29.95 -18.97 -14.03
N LYS A 386 29.94 -18.05 -13.04
CA LYS A 386 30.89 -16.93 -12.88
C LYS A 386 31.01 -16.06 -14.14
N ALA A 387 29.95 -15.99 -14.94
CA ALA A 387 29.93 -15.22 -16.19
C ALA A 387 29.52 -13.76 -15.95
N PHE A 388 28.68 -13.50 -14.97
CA PHE A 388 28.15 -12.15 -14.69
C PHE A 388 27.56 -12.09 -13.28
N ASP A 389 27.81 -10.99 -12.56
CA ASP A 389 27.24 -10.71 -11.24
C ASP A 389 26.90 -9.21 -11.14
N GLY A 390 25.99 -8.77 -11.96
CA GLY A 390 25.57 -7.37 -12.06
C GLY A 390 24.06 -7.22 -12.14
N THR A 391 23.63 -6.16 -12.80
CA THR A 391 22.20 -5.82 -12.97
C THR A 391 21.73 -6.20 -14.38
N LEU A 392 20.65 -6.96 -14.47
CA LEU A 392 19.99 -7.34 -15.71
C LEU A 392 18.68 -6.58 -15.89
N CYS A 393 18.32 -6.26 -17.14
CA CYS A 393 16.99 -5.78 -17.52
C CYS A 393 16.39 -6.68 -18.60
N ARG A 394 15.12 -7.02 -18.45
CA ARG A 394 14.34 -7.74 -19.46
C ARG A 394 12.94 -7.18 -19.55
N ALA A 395 12.41 -7.08 -20.76
CA ALA A 395 11.00 -6.76 -21.00
C ALA A 395 10.28 -7.98 -21.59
N GLN A 396 8.99 -8.08 -21.34
CA GLN A 396 8.12 -9.14 -21.88
C GLN A 396 6.71 -8.59 -22.10
N LEU A 397 6.11 -8.95 -23.23
CA LEU A 397 4.67 -8.87 -23.42
C LEU A 397 4.04 -10.17 -22.94
N SER A 398 3.28 -10.06 -21.85
CA SER A 398 2.62 -11.20 -21.19
C SER A 398 1.14 -11.19 -21.52
N GLU A 399 0.64 -12.28 -22.11
CA GLU A 399 -0.77 -12.51 -22.36
C GLU A 399 -1.31 -13.54 -21.36
N TYR A 400 -2.31 -13.18 -20.58
CA TYR A 400 -2.86 -14.08 -19.57
C TYR A 400 -3.86 -15.06 -20.17
N ALA A 401 -3.51 -16.34 -20.12
CA ALA A 401 -4.37 -17.42 -20.60
C ALA A 401 -5.73 -17.41 -19.89
N GLY A 402 -6.81 -17.38 -20.66
CA GLY A 402 -8.18 -17.40 -20.16
C GLY A 402 -8.84 -16.03 -20.00
N SER A 403 -8.11 -14.95 -19.74
CA SER A 403 -8.67 -13.59 -19.74
C SER A 403 -8.32 -12.81 -21.01
N GLY A 404 -7.22 -13.16 -21.68
CA GLY A 404 -6.71 -12.42 -22.83
C GLY A 404 -6.09 -11.08 -22.49
N HIS A 405 -6.02 -10.72 -21.20
CA HIS A 405 -5.38 -9.47 -20.77
C HIS A 405 -3.89 -9.50 -21.10
N GLN A 406 -3.40 -8.41 -21.66
CA GLN A 406 -2.01 -8.26 -22.06
C GLN A 406 -1.33 -7.19 -21.22
N TYR A 407 -0.08 -7.46 -20.83
CA TYR A 407 0.75 -6.54 -20.05
C TYR A 407 2.15 -6.47 -20.64
N LEU A 408 2.66 -5.24 -20.79
CA LEU A 408 4.09 -5.02 -20.93
C LEU A 408 4.71 -5.05 -19.53
N ILE A 409 5.67 -5.93 -19.32
CA ILE A 409 6.37 -6.05 -18.04
C ILE A 409 7.85 -5.74 -18.28
N VAL A 410 8.37 -4.76 -17.54
CA VAL A 410 9.80 -4.45 -17.51
C VAL A 410 10.33 -4.87 -16.15
N SER A 411 11.33 -5.74 -16.14
CA SER A 411 11.94 -6.30 -14.93
C SER A 411 13.42 -6.00 -14.90
N VAL A 412 13.90 -5.61 -13.71
CA VAL A 412 15.32 -5.43 -13.41
C VAL A 412 15.69 -6.34 -12.25
N ALA A 413 16.73 -7.17 -12.45
CA ALA A 413 17.23 -8.07 -11.41
C ALA A 413 18.69 -7.76 -11.08
N HIS A 414 19.03 -7.85 -9.80
CA HIS A 414 20.38 -7.64 -9.28
C HIS A 414 20.61 -8.41 -7.98
N PRO A 415 21.88 -8.63 -7.56
CA PRO A 415 22.19 -9.19 -6.25
C PRO A 415 21.60 -8.32 -5.13
N PHE A 416 21.05 -8.97 -4.11
CA PHE A 416 20.50 -8.26 -2.95
C PHE A 416 21.59 -8.01 -1.91
N GLN A 417 22.14 -6.80 -1.92
CA GLN A 417 23.34 -6.43 -1.13
C GLN A 417 23.20 -6.62 0.39
N ALA A 418 21.96 -6.54 0.92
CA ALA A 418 21.74 -6.69 2.38
C ALA A 418 21.80 -8.14 2.87
N VAL A 419 21.70 -9.13 1.97
CA VAL A 419 21.73 -10.55 2.30
C VAL A 419 22.60 -11.29 1.29
N THR A 420 23.64 -11.92 1.76
CA THR A 420 24.54 -12.74 0.91
C THR A 420 23.78 -13.86 0.22
N GLN A 421 24.11 -14.15 -1.02
CA GLN A 421 23.52 -15.21 -1.86
C GLN A 421 22.02 -15.03 -2.16
N GLN A 422 21.49 -13.81 -2.08
CA GLN A 422 20.15 -13.52 -2.55
C GLN A 422 20.16 -12.58 -3.77
N ASN A 423 19.25 -12.84 -4.68
CA ASN A 423 18.93 -11.95 -5.79
C ASN A 423 17.55 -11.33 -5.59
N MET A 424 17.36 -10.16 -6.15
CA MET A 424 16.10 -9.44 -6.15
C MET A 424 15.74 -9.04 -7.57
N SER A 425 14.49 -9.24 -7.97
CA SER A 425 13.90 -8.61 -9.15
C SER A 425 12.83 -7.62 -8.75
N VAL A 426 12.82 -6.48 -9.42
CA VAL A 426 11.75 -5.50 -9.37
C VAL A 426 11.14 -5.36 -10.76
N SER A 427 9.82 -5.30 -10.83
CA SER A 427 9.10 -5.29 -12.09
C SER A 427 8.00 -4.26 -12.07
N MET A 428 7.88 -3.49 -13.16
CA MET A 428 6.73 -2.64 -13.43
C MET A 428 5.95 -3.25 -14.59
N CYS A 429 4.65 -3.41 -14.38
CA CYS A 429 3.73 -3.98 -15.34
C CYS A 429 2.75 -2.91 -15.80
N PHE A 430 2.56 -2.80 -17.10
CA PHE A 430 1.68 -1.84 -17.77
C PHE A 430 0.58 -2.60 -18.50
N ALA A 431 -0.68 -2.33 -18.24
CA ALA A 431 -1.78 -2.90 -19.04
C ALA A 431 -1.70 -2.39 -20.48
N VAL A 432 -1.67 -3.33 -21.44
CA VAL A 432 -1.58 -2.96 -22.87
C VAL A 432 -2.96 -2.58 -23.37
N ASN A 433 -3.21 -1.29 -23.41
CA ASN A 433 -4.41 -0.66 -23.95
C ASN A 433 -4.06 0.41 -24.97
N ASP A 434 -5.06 1.06 -25.58
CA ASP A 434 -4.83 2.07 -26.60
C ASP A 434 -4.11 3.31 -26.05
N ALA A 435 -4.33 3.64 -24.78
CA ALA A 435 -3.62 4.74 -24.11
C ALA A 435 -2.12 4.45 -24.06
N LEU A 436 -1.71 3.25 -23.60
CA LEU A 436 -0.31 2.86 -23.56
C LEU A 436 0.32 2.82 -24.97
N LYS A 437 -0.38 2.20 -25.95
CA LYS A 437 0.10 2.12 -27.35
C LYS A 437 0.28 3.49 -27.99
N SER A 438 -0.55 4.48 -27.65
CA SER A 438 -0.42 5.85 -28.13
C SER A 438 0.83 6.56 -27.62
N LYS A 439 1.31 6.18 -26.42
CA LYS A 439 2.47 6.78 -25.76
C LYS A 439 3.78 6.08 -26.09
N MET A 440 3.76 4.74 -26.19
CA MET A 440 4.97 3.94 -26.45
C MET A 440 5.02 3.53 -27.91
N LYS A 441 5.89 4.17 -28.72
CA LYS A 441 5.94 4.00 -30.17
C LYS A 441 6.26 2.54 -30.57
N PHE A 442 7.13 1.85 -29.84
CA PHE A 442 7.46 0.45 -30.05
C PHE A 442 6.27 -0.52 -29.83
N LEU A 443 5.18 -0.09 -29.18
CA LEU A 443 3.95 -0.89 -29.01
C LEU A 443 2.86 -0.54 -30.03
N ARG A 444 3.02 0.50 -30.83
CA ARG A 444 1.97 1.03 -31.73
C ARG A 444 1.41 -0.04 -32.66
N ASN A 445 2.25 -0.91 -33.18
CA ASN A 445 1.89 -1.96 -34.14
C ASN A 445 1.61 -3.32 -33.49
N TRP A 446 1.52 -3.37 -32.15
CA TRP A 446 1.18 -4.58 -31.44
C TRP A 446 -0.35 -4.79 -31.42
N PRO A 447 -0.92 -6.01 -31.66
CA PRO A 447 -0.20 -7.27 -31.97
C PRO A 447 0.03 -7.54 -33.48
N GLN A 448 -0.32 -6.61 -34.37
CA GLN A 448 -0.29 -6.83 -35.83
C GLN A 448 1.12 -7.14 -36.35
N ASN A 449 2.13 -6.51 -35.76
CA ASN A 449 3.52 -6.78 -36.11
C ASN A 449 4.41 -6.95 -34.87
N PRO A 450 4.43 -8.13 -34.24
CA PRO A 450 5.14 -8.37 -32.99
C PRO A 450 6.68 -8.27 -33.13
N VAL A 451 7.23 -8.47 -34.32
CA VAL A 451 8.69 -8.44 -34.56
C VAL A 451 9.24 -7.02 -34.35
N LEU A 452 8.47 -5.99 -34.68
CA LEU A 452 8.94 -4.61 -34.58
C LEU A 452 9.10 -4.12 -33.13
N THR A 453 8.49 -4.75 -32.14
CA THR A 453 8.60 -4.30 -30.74
C THR A 453 9.96 -4.60 -30.13
N ASN A 454 10.65 -5.62 -30.61
CA ASN A 454 11.83 -6.22 -29.98
C ASN A 454 11.58 -6.64 -28.51
N VAL A 455 10.31 -6.93 -28.15
CA VAL A 455 9.90 -7.42 -26.83
C VAL A 455 9.33 -8.83 -26.97
N PRO A 456 9.91 -9.84 -26.31
CA PRO A 456 9.39 -11.21 -26.37
C PRO A 456 7.92 -11.28 -25.88
N HIS A 457 7.09 -12.02 -26.63
CA HIS A 457 5.73 -12.33 -26.24
C HIS A 457 5.63 -13.72 -25.60
N ARG A 458 4.91 -13.83 -24.48
CA ARG A 458 4.65 -15.11 -23.83
C ARG A 458 3.22 -15.18 -23.31
N VAL A 459 2.59 -16.33 -23.54
CA VAL A 459 1.32 -16.67 -22.85
C VAL A 459 1.67 -17.16 -21.45
N VAL A 460 1.06 -16.53 -20.44
CA VAL A 460 1.32 -16.77 -19.01
C VAL A 460 0.01 -17.04 -18.27
N ASN A 461 0.10 -17.35 -16.99
CA ASN A 461 -1.04 -17.36 -16.06
C ASN A 461 -0.60 -16.76 -14.72
N GLU A 462 -1.48 -16.71 -13.73
CA GLU A 462 -1.17 -16.26 -12.37
C GLU A 462 -0.29 -17.29 -11.64
N ALA A 463 -0.77 -18.54 -11.54
CA ALA A 463 -0.11 -19.63 -10.86
C ALA A 463 -0.32 -20.95 -11.61
N CYS A 464 0.55 -21.93 -11.35
CA CYS A 464 0.45 -23.26 -11.95
C CYS A 464 -0.86 -23.97 -11.60
N GLU A 465 -1.35 -23.80 -10.37
CA GLU A 465 -2.57 -24.43 -9.84
C GLU A 465 -3.84 -23.93 -10.55
N ARG A 466 -3.81 -22.72 -11.12
CA ARG A 466 -4.91 -22.08 -11.85
C ARG A 466 -4.80 -22.22 -13.36
N CYS A 467 -3.64 -22.70 -13.85
CA CYS A 467 -3.27 -22.61 -15.23
C CYS A 467 -3.86 -23.73 -16.10
N GLY A 468 -4.50 -23.34 -17.22
CA GLY A 468 -5.04 -24.25 -18.23
C GLY A 468 -4.09 -24.67 -19.32
N ILE A 469 -2.84 -24.22 -19.32
CA ILE A 469 -1.80 -24.62 -20.29
C ILE A 469 -1.22 -25.97 -19.84
N PHE A 470 -1.81 -27.08 -20.29
CA PHE A 470 -1.47 -28.43 -19.81
C PHE A 470 -0.10 -28.93 -20.29
N ASP A 471 0.35 -28.49 -21.44
CA ASP A 471 1.62 -28.84 -22.10
C ASP A 471 2.79 -27.92 -21.71
N CYS A 472 2.63 -27.13 -20.64
CA CYS A 472 3.64 -26.19 -20.20
C CYS A 472 4.86 -26.92 -19.63
N ARG A 473 6.04 -26.71 -20.26
CA ARG A 473 7.31 -27.33 -19.86
C ARG A 473 7.88 -26.71 -18.56
N GLU A 474 7.50 -25.46 -18.24
CA GLU A 474 7.92 -24.75 -17.03
C GLU A 474 6.98 -25.01 -15.83
N ARG A 475 5.96 -25.87 -15.97
CA ARG A 475 5.01 -26.19 -14.89
C ARG A 475 5.70 -26.89 -13.71
N VAL A 476 5.46 -26.41 -12.51
CA VAL A 476 6.05 -26.94 -11.26
C VAL A 476 4.98 -27.50 -10.29
N ALA A 477 3.69 -27.27 -10.55
CA ALA A 477 2.60 -27.77 -9.74
C ALA A 477 1.40 -28.19 -10.59
N ALA A 478 0.60 -29.15 -10.09
CA ALA A 478 -0.61 -29.61 -10.76
C ALA A 478 -1.71 -28.50 -10.75
N PRO A 479 -2.61 -28.46 -11.76
CA PRO A 479 -3.65 -27.43 -11.86
C PRO A 479 -4.86 -27.72 -10.93
N THR A 480 -4.60 -27.85 -9.64
CA THR A 480 -5.56 -28.30 -8.62
C THR A 480 -6.76 -27.36 -8.46
N VAL A 481 -6.54 -26.05 -8.49
CA VAL A 481 -7.61 -25.04 -8.38
C VAL A 481 -8.50 -25.08 -9.62
N LEU A 482 -7.90 -25.19 -10.81
CA LEU A 482 -8.62 -25.29 -12.07
C LEU A 482 -9.46 -26.58 -12.13
N GLN A 483 -8.88 -27.70 -11.68
CA GLN A 483 -9.59 -29.01 -11.64
C GLN A 483 -10.81 -28.95 -10.71
N LYS A 484 -10.65 -28.40 -9.49
CA LYS A 484 -11.79 -28.20 -8.56
C LYS A 484 -12.87 -27.32 -9.16
N LYS A 485 -12.49 -26.21 -9.83
CA LYS A 485 -13.45 -25.33 -10.51
C LYS A 485 -14.22 -26.06 -11.62
N ARG A 486 -13.54 -26.88 -12.43
CA ARG A 486 -14.17 -27.67 -13.50
C ARG A 486 -15.14 -28.72 -12.94
N GLN A 487 -14.75 -29.43 -11.88
CA GLN A 487 -15.61 -30.40 -11.19
C GLN A 487 -16.85 -29.70 -10.63
N PHE A 488 -16.71 -28.56 -9.98
CA PHE A 488 -17.82 -27.78 -9.45
C PHE A 488 -18.80 -27.34 -10.56
N LEU A 489 -18.28 -26.85 -11.70
CA LEU A 489 -19.11 -26.47 -12.84
C LEU A 489 -19.83 -27.65 -13.46
N ALA A 490 -19.14 -28.78 -13.61
CA ALA A 490 -19.76 -30.01 -14.12
C ALA A 490 -20.89 -30.51 -13.19
N MET A 491 -20.65 -30.50 -11.88
CA MET A 491 -21.69 -30.84 -10.89
C MET A 491 -22.89 -29.88 -10.97
N LYS A 492 -22.67 -28.58 -11.07
CA LYS A 492 -23.74 -27.59 -11.23
C LYS A 492 -24.57 -27.84 -12.53
N GLN A 493 -23.88 -28.14 -13.63
CA GLN A 493 -24.55 -28.48 -14.88
C GLN A 493 -25.38 -29.78 -14.77
N ALA A 494 -24.86 -30.79 -14.08
CA ALA A 494 -25.58 -32.03 -13.83
C ALA A 494 -26.82 -31.78 -12.96
N MET A 495 -26.72 -30.98 -11.91
CA MET A 495 -27.86 -30.59 -11.07
C MET A 495 -28.96 -29.88 -11.87
N ASN A 496 -28.59 -28.96 -12.77
CA ASN A 496 -29.57 -28.26 -13.61
C ASN A 496 -30.31 -29.20 -14.62
N ARG A 497 -29.74 -30.39 -14.91
CA ARG A 497 -30.41 -31.41 -15.76
C ARG A 497 -31.40 -32.30 -14.99
N LEU A 498 -31.35 -32.25 -13.66
CA LEU A 498 -32.26 -32.98 -12.78
C LEU A 498 -33.56 -32.19 -12.49
N GLN A 499 -33.60 -30.92 -12.85
CA GLN A 499 -34.80 -30.07 -12.84
C GLN A 499 -35.54 -30.17 -14.16
#